data_b18079b91f890f53068cdc5224c1948b
#
_entry.id   b18079b91f890f53068cdc5224c1948b
#
_cell.length_a   1.000
_cell.length_b   1.000
_cell.length_c   1.000
_cell.angle_alpha   90.00
_cell.angle_beta   90.00
_cell.angle_gamma   90.00
#
_symmetry.space_group_name_H-M   'P 1'
#
loop_
_entity.id
_entity.type
_entity.pdbx_description
1 polymer ?
#
loop_
_entity_poly.entity_id
_entity_poly.type
_entity_poly.pdbx_seq_one_letter_code
_entity_poly.pdbx_strand_id
1 'polypeptide(L)'
;MLKNEKGEASYISVFIYILVAVILIAFIINVFRIISAKQQMDHAADQLVKQIQLGGSVNDETDALFAFLSGEISGADQLDYHVECSDSTDKIQIGSPFYVTVNGRCSLGGFWNFRLINITIRATGAGVSEHYWK
;
A
#
# COMPACT_ATOMS: atom_id res chain seq x y z
N MET A 1 27.26 -4.35 49.44
CA MET A 1 27.68 -4.59 48.03
C MET A 1 26.68 -5.43 47.24
N LEU A 2 26.25 -6.58 47.76
CA LEU A 2 25.27 -7.42 47.04
C LEU A 2 23.93 -6.74 46.76
N LYS A 3 23.49 -5.85 47.66
CA LYS A 3 22.26 -5.09 47.44
C LYS A 3 22.38 -4.08 46.30
N ASN A 4 23.56 -3.50 46.12
CA ASN A 4 23.80 -2.53 45.02
C ASN A 4 23.85 -3.23 43.66
N GLU A 5 24.45 -4.40 43.58
CA GLU A 5 24.51 -5.20 42.36
C GLU A 5 23.11 -5.66 41.92
N LYS A 6 22.27 -6.08 42.88
CA LYS A 6 20.87 -6.44 42.60
C LYS A 6 20.06 -5.23 42.18
N GLY A 7 20.30 -4.07 42.74
CA GLY A 7 19.65 -2.84 42.37
C GLY A 7 20.03 -2.42 40.94
N GLU A 8 21.31 -2.48 40.59
CA GLU A 8 21.80 -2.17 39.24
C GLU A 8 21.28 -3.18 38.23
N ALA A 9 21.29 -4.48 38.55
CA ALA A 9 20.74 -5.50 37.65
C ALA A 9 19.24 -5.29 37.44
N SER A 10 18.50 -4.87 38.45
CA SER A 10 17.09 -4.55 38.37
C SER A 10 16.84 -3.34 37.46
N TYR A 11 17.67 -2.29 37.57
CA TYR A 11 17.61 -1.12 36.72
C TYR A 11 17.90 -1.46 35.27
N ILE A 12 18.94 -2.25 35.03
CA ILE A 12 19.31 -2.69 33.68
C ILE A 12 18.18 -3.54 33.07
N SER A 13 17.60 -4.43 33.85
CA SER A 13 16.49 -5.27 33.40
C SER A 13 15.27 -4.43 33.01
N VAL A 14 14.89 -3.46 33.84
CA VAL A 14 13.78 -2.55 33.55
C VAL A 14 14.06 -1.73 32.28
N PHE A 15 15.30 -1.24 32.17
CA PHE A 15 15.70 -0.47 30.98
C PHE A 15 15.60 -1.32 29.71
N ILE A 16 16.06 -2.57 29.75
CA ILE A 16 15.97 -3.51 28.64
C ILE A 16 14.51 -3.77 28.27
N TYR A 17 13.63 -3.98 29.25
CA TYR A 17 12.20 -4.19 28.99
C TYR A 17 11.56 -2.97 28.34
N ILE A 18 11.88 -1.78 28.81
CA ILE A 18 11.39 -0.55 28.21
C ILE A 18 11.88 -0.42 26.75
N LEU A 19 13.16 -0.71 26.52
CA LEU A 19 13.74 -0.66 25.19
C LEU A 19 13.03 -1.63 24.23
N VAL A 20 12.83 -2.88 24.68
CA VAL A 20 12.13 -3.90 23.89
C VAL A 20 10.69 -3.47 23.62
N ALA A 21 10.01 -2.93 24.63
CA ALA A 21 8.63 -2.45 24.48
C ALA A 21 8.54 -1.34 23.44
N VAL A 22 9.47 -0.37 23.45
CA VAL A 22 9.50 0.73 22.49
C VAL A 22 9.72 0.19 21.06
N ILE A 23 10.64 -0.76 20.91
CA ILE A 23 10.91 -1.39 19.60
C ILE A 23 9.66 -2.12 19.08
N LEU A 24 8.98 -2.86 19.96
CA LEU A 24 7.75 -3.57 19.60
C LEU A 24 6.64 -2.61 19.19
N ILE A 25 6.47 -1.52 19.93
CA ILE A 25 5.47 -0.49 19.58
C ILE A 25 5.79 0.13 18.21
N ALA A 26 7.06 0.48 17.98
CA ALA A 26 7.50 1.03 16.69
C ALA A 26 7.24 0.04 15.55
N PHE A 27 7.50 -1.24 15.77
CA PHE A 27 7.23 -2.29 14.80
C PHE A 27 5.72 -2.39 14.49
N ILE A 28 4.88 -2.38 15.52
CA ILE A 28 3.42 -2.43 15.37
C ILE A 28 2.93 -1.23 14.54
N ILE A 29 3.43 -0.03 14.83
CA ILE A 29 3.07 1.18 14.08
C ILE A 29 3.44 1.03 12.60
N ASN A 30 4.61 0.48 12.31
CA ASN A 30 5.05 0.25 10.93
C ASN A 30 4.17 -0.76 10.21
N VAL A 31 3.78 -1.84 10.89
CA VAL A 31 2.85 -2.85 10.33
C VAL A 31 1.50 -2.20 10.02
N PHE A 32 0.96 -1.39 10.93
CA PHE A 32 -0.28 -0.66 10.68
C PHE A 32 -0.19 0.27 9.49
N ARG A 33 0.95 0.93 9.31
CA ARG A 33 1.18 1.79 8.15
C ARG A 33 1.09 1.00 6.85
N ILE A 34 1.70 -0.18 6.80
CA ILE A 34 1.66 -1.05 5.62
C ILE A 34 0.24 -1.52 5.34
N ILE A 35 -0.49 -1.95 6.37
CA ILE A 35 -1.88 -2.39 6.23
C ILE A 35 -2.76 -1.24 5.72
N SER A 36 -2.59 -0.05 6.28
CA SER A 36 -3.32 1.14 5.86
C SER A 36 -3.01 1.50 4.40
N ALA A 37 -1.74 1.45 4.01
CA ALA A 37 -1.33 1.69 2.62
C ALA A 37 -1.97 0.66 1.67
N LYS A 38 -2.00 -0.62 2.07
CA LYS A 38 -2.63 -1.68 1.28
C LYS A 38 -4.13 -1.41 1.09
N GLN A 39 -4.84 -1.01 2.16
CA GLN A 39 -6.25 -0.67 2.08
C GLN A 39 -6.50 0.52 1.17
N GLN A 40 -5.66 1.55 1.25
CA GLN A 40 -5.75 2.72 0.37
C GLN A 40 -5.48 2.34 -1.10
N MET A 41 -4.53 1.45 -1.33
CA MET A 41 -4.24 0.93 -2.67
C MET A 41 -5.39 0.09 -3.21
N ASP A 42 -6.01 -0.76 -2.39
CA ASP A 42 -7.19 -1.53 -2.76
C ASP A 42 -8.34 -0.59 -3.16
N HIS A 43 -8.56 0.47 -2.39
CA HIS A 43 -9.56 1.49 -2.69
C HIS A 43 -9.25 2.20 -4.01
N ALA A 44 -7.99 2.55 -4.24
CA ALA A 44 -7.56 3.18 -5.50
C ALA A 44 -7.79 2.25 -6.69
N ALA A 45 -7.47 0.96 -6.56
CA ALA A 45 -7.72 -0.02 -7.60
C ALA A 45 -9.22 -0.12 -7.92
N ASP A 46 -10.08 -0.13 -6.90
CA ASP A 46 -11.53 -0.16 -7.08
C ASP A 46 -12.06 1.09 -7.80
N GLN A 47 -11.53 2.26 -7.45
CA GLN A 47 -11.91 3.52 -8.11
C GLN A 47 -11.48 3.53 -9.58
N LEU A 48 -10.28 3.03 -9.87
CA LEU A 48 -9.80 2.90 -11.24
C LEU A 48 -10.63 1.91 -12.04
N VAL A 49 -11.01 0.78 -11.43
CA VAL A 49 -11.92 -0.20 -12.04
C VAL A 49 -13.23 0.46 -12.44
N LYS A 50 -13.84 1.22 -11.54
CA LYS A 50 -15.08 1.93 -11.82
C LYS A 50 -14.94 2.93 -12.95
N GLN A 51 -13.86 3.70 -12.96
CA GLN A 51 -13.60 4.67 -14.01
C GLN A 51 -13.45 4.01 -15.38
N ILE A 52 -12.67 2.94 -15.45
CA ILE A 52 -12.46 2.19 -16.68
C ILE A 52 -13.74 1.47 -17.12
N GLN A 53 -14.49 0.91 -16.17
CA GLN A 53 -15.74 0.22 -16.41
C GLN A 53 -16.76 1.14 -17.08
N LEU A 54 -16.87 2.37 -16.61
CA LEU A 54 -17.80 3.36 -17.17
C LEU A 54 -17.26 4.00 -18.45
N GLY A 55 -15.97 4.26 -18.53
CA GLY A 55 -15.34 4.90 -19.68
C GLY A 55 -14.97 3.95 -20.80
N GLY A 56 -14.84 2.66 -20.52
CA GLY A 56 -14.49 1.66 -21.52
C GLY A 56 -13.07 1.73 -22.07
N SER A 57 -12.21 2.58 -21.50
CA SER A 57 -10.83 2.70 -21.94
C SER A 57 -9.96 3.34 -20.86
N VAL A 58 -8.66 3.12 -20.98
CA VAL A 58 -7.66 3.83 -20.19
C VAL A 58 -7.32 5.12 -20.92
N ASN A 59 -7.64 6.26 -20.33
CA ASN A 59 -7.46 7.56 -20.95
C ASN A 59 -6.85 8.56 -19.96
N ASP A 60 -6.74 9.84 -20.37
CA ASP A 60 -6.18 10.90 -19.55
C ASP A 60 -6.97 11.09 -18.24
N GLU A 61 -8.28 10.85 -18.25
CA GLU A 61 -9.11 10.91 -17.05
C GLU A 61 -8.73 9.85 -16.04
N THR A 62 -8.39 8.65 -16.52
CA THR A 62 -7.89 7.55 -15.67
C THR A 62 -6.55 7.93 -15.04
N ASP A 63 -5.64 8.50 -15.82
CA ASP A 63 -4.35 8.96 -15.32
C ASP A 63 -4.50 10.08 -14.30
N ALA A 64 -5.41 11.02 -14.54
CA ALA A 64 -5.70 12.11 -13.61
C ALA A 64 -6.28 11.59 -12.30
N LEU A 65 -7.19 10.62 -12.38
CA LEU A 65 -7.77 9.98 -11.19
C LEU A 65 -6.69 9.24 -10.40
N PHE A 66 -5.81 8.51 -11.07
CA PHE A 66 -4.71 7.81 -10.42
C PHE A 66 -3.76 8.79 -9.72
N ALA A 67 -3.43 9.89 -10.37
CA ALA A 67 -2.57 10.93 -9.79
C ALA A 67 -3.20 11.51 -8.50
N PHE A 68 -4.50 11.74 -8.52
CA PHE A 68 -5.24 12.20 -7.34
C PHE A 68 -5.22 11.13 -6.22
N LEU A 69 -5.54 9.90 -6.56
CA LEU A 69 -5.59 8.80 -5.59
C LEU A 69 -4.21 8.48 -5.00
N SER A 70 -3.18 8.53 -5.83
CA SER A 70 -1.81 8.28 -5.36
C SER A 70 -1.33 9.35 -4.38
N GLY A 71 -1.80 10.58 -4.54
CA GLY A 71 -1.52 11.66 -3.60
C GLY A 71 -2.17 11.45 -2.23
N GLU A 72 -3.25 10.69 -2.16
CA GLU A 72 -3.94 10.38 -0.90
C GLU A 72 -3.37 9.15 -0.20
N ILE A 73 -2.63 8.31 -0.92
CA ILE A 73 -2.03 7.11 -0.34
C ILE A 73 -0.79 7.51 0.45
N SER A 74 -0.82 7.28 1.75
CA SER A 74 0.31 7.52 2.64
C SER A 74 1.01 6.20 2.98
N GLY A 75 2.32 6.28 3.16
CA GLY A 75 3.11 5.12 3.58
C GLY A 75 3.62 4.24 2.44
N ALA A 76 3.28 4.53 1.21
CA ALA A 76 3.78 3.84 0.04
C ALA A 76 4.40 4.82 -0.95
N ASP A 77 5.52 4.44 -1.54
CA ASP A 77 6.23 5.21 -2.54
C ASP A 77 6.22 4.49 -3.89
N GLN A 78 6.57 5.20 -4.96
CA GLN A 78 6.70 4.64 -6.31
C GLN A 78 5.42 3.92 -6.74
N LEU A 79 4.30 4.60 -6.54
CA LEU A 79 2.98 4.08 -6.91
C LEU A 79 2.85 4.06 -8.44
N ASP A 80 2.35 2.95 -8.94
CA ASP A 80 2.10 2.75 -10.37
C ASP A 80 0.87 1.87 -10.54
N TYR A 81 0.26 1.95 -11.71
CA TYR A 81 -0.86 1.08 -12.02
C TYR A 81 -0.71 0.47 -13.41
N HIS A 82 -1.28 -0.70 -13.58
CA HIS A 82 -1.28 -1.42 -14.84
C HIS A 82 -2.66 -2.03 -15.07
N VAL A 83 -3.12 -1.96 -16.30
CA VAL A 83 -4.43 -2.51 -16.69
C VAL A 83 -4.21 -3.66 -17.67
N GLU A 84 -4.72 -4.82 -17.30
CA GLU A 84 -4.72 -5.99 -18.17
C GLU A 84 -6.14 -6.23 -18.68
N CYS A 85 -6.29 -6.25 -19.99
CA CYS A 85 -7.55 -6.57 -20.63
C CYS A 85 -7.39 -7.77 -21.56
N SER A 86 -8.49 -8.47 -21.78
CA SER A 86 -8.52 -9.61 -22.69
C SER A 86 -8.34 -9.18 -24.16
N ASP A 87 -8.62 -7.91 -24.44
CA ASP A 87 -8.38 -7.30 -25.75
C ASP A 87 -7.07 -6.52 -25.73
N SER A 88 -6.29 -6.63 -26.79
CA SER A 88 -5.02 -5.93 -26.90
C SER A 88 -5.14 -4.44 -27.29
N THR A 89 -6.37 -3.95 -27.37
CA THR A 89 -6.66 -2.56 -27.70
C THR A 89 -6.93 -1.74 -26.44
N ASP A 90 -6.69 -0.45 -26.47
CA ASP A 90 -6.97 0.45 -25.36
C ASP A 90 -8.45 0.58 -25.03
N LYS A 91 -9.31 0.11 -25.93
CA LYS A 91 -10.75 0.13 -25.77
C LYS A 91 -11.23 -1.22 -25.27
N ILE A 92 -12.00 -1.19 -24.19
CA ILE A 92 -12.54 -2.38 -23.56
C ILE A 92 -14.02 -2.47 -23.91
N GLN A 93 -14.41 -3.50 -24.64
CA GLN A 93 -15.78 -3.69 -25.09
C GLN A 93 -16.67 -4.12 -23.93
N ILE A 94 -17.95 -3.82 -24.03
CA ILE A 94 -18.94 -4.22 -23.02
C ILE A 94 -18.91 -5.73 -22.79
N GLY A 95 -18.92 -6.13 -21.52
CA GLY A 95 -18.85 -7.54 -21.14
C GLY A 95 -17.44 -8.12 -21.09
N SER A 96 -16.41 -7.38 -21.56
CA SER A 96 -15.04 -7.86 -21.52
C SER A 96 -14.44 -7.67 -20.12
N PRO A 97 -13.86 -8.72 -19.53
CA PRO A 97 -13.22 -8.59 -18.22
C PRO A 97 -11.88 -7.86 -18.33
N PHE A 98 -11.54 -7.12 -17.28
CA PHE A 98 -10.25 -6.47 -17.17
C PHE A 98 -9.80 -6.48 -15.71
N TYR A 99 -8.50 -6.30 -15.52
CA TYR A 99 -7.88 -6.26 -14.19
C TYR A 99 -7.04 -5.02 -14.07
N VAL A 100 -7.15 -4.34 -12.94
CA VAL A 100 -6.33 -3.19 -12.59
C VAL A 100 -5.43 -3.58 -11.44
N THR A 101 -4.13 -3.43 -11.62
CA THR A 101 -3.14 -3.71 -10.59
C THR A 101 -2.45 -2.42 -10.19
N VAL A 102 -2.48 -2.09 -8.91
CA VAL A 102 -1.76 -0.96 -8.34
C VAL A 102 -0.57 -1.50 -7.57
N ASN A 103 0.62 -1.03 -7.90
CA ASN A 103 1.86 -1.42 -7.24
C ASN A 103 2.40 -0.25 -6.44
N GLY A 104 2.97 -0.53 -5.29
CA GLY A 104 3.63 0.47 -4.47
C GLY A 104 4.71 -0.16 -3.62
N ARG A 105 5.64 0.65 -3.15
CA ARG A 105 6.70 0.22 -2.25
C ARG A 105 6.50 0.83 -0.88
N CYS A 106 6.51 -0.03 0.14
CA CYS A 106 6.53 0.39 1.53
C CYS A 106 7.88 0.02 2.13
N SER A 107 8.41 0.90 2.96
CA SER A 107 9.61 0.59 3.72
C SER A 107 9.21 0.24 5.15
N LEU A 108 9.64 -0.94 5.60
CA LEU A 108 9.54 -1.33 6.98
C LEU A 108 10.82 -0.85 7.67
N GLY A 109 10.71 0.17 8.51
CA GLY A 109 11.84 0.75 9.21
C GLY A 109 11.64 0.75 10.71
N GLY A 110 12.75 0.85 11.44
CA GLY A 110 12.71 1.06 12.87
C GLY A 110 12.37 2.49 13.22
N PHE A 111 13.40 3.31 13.44
CA PHE A 111 13.24 4.72 13.82
C PHE A 111 13.78 5.64 12.72
N TRP A 112 13.08 6.74 12.51
CA TRP A 112 13.47 7.83 11.60
C TRP A 112 13.67 7.33 10.16
N ASN A 113 14.83 7.62 9.56
CA ASN A 113 15.13 7.25 8.18
C ASN A 113 15.75 5.85 8.05
N PHE A 114 15.68 5.04 9.10
CA PHE A 114 16.26 3.71 9.10
C PHE A 114 15.32 2.74 8.40
N ARG A 115 15.67 2.38 7.18
CA ARG A 115 14.89 1.45 6.35
C ARG A 115 15.53 0.07 6.42
N LEU A 116 14.83 -0.87 7.06
CA LEU A 116 15.31 -2.24 7.20
C LEU A 116 14.95 -3.09 5.98
N ILE A 117 13.70 -3.01 5.55
CA ILE A 117 13.18 -3.87 4.48
C ILE A 117 12.27 -3.03 3.59
N ASN A 118 12.41 -3.18 2.28
CA ASN A 118 11.48 -2.64 1.31
C ASN A 118 10.52 -3.75 0.88
N ILE A 119 9.23 -3.48 1.02
CA ILE A 119 8.17 -4.42 0.66
C ILE A 119 7.39 -3.84 -0.51
N THR A 120 7.23 -4.65 -1.56
CA THR A 120 6.35 -4.29 -2.67
C THR A 120 4.94 -4.75 -2.35
N ILE A 121 3.99 -3.81 -2.38
CA ILE A 121 2.58 -4.08 -2.15
C ILE A 121 1.85 -4.01 -3.49
N ARG A 122 0.97 -4.96 -3.70
CA ARG A 122 0.16 -5.03 -4.92
C ARG A 122 -1.31 -5.12 -4.54
N ALA A 123 -2.12 -4.29 -5.17
CA ALA A 123 -3.57 -4.32 -5.03
C ALA A 123 -4.17 -4.58 -6.41
N THR A 124 -5.04 -5.56 -6.53
CA THR A 124 -5.67 -5.92 -7.80
C THR A 124 -7.18 -5.80 -7.68
N GLY A 125 -7.76 -5.04 -8.62
CA GLY A 125 -9.21 -4.96 -8.79
C GLY A 125 -9.61 -5.58 -10.11
N ALA A 126 -10.79 -6.18 -10.15
CA ALA A 126 -11.35 -6.77 -11.36
C ALA A 126 -12.68 -6.11 -11.70
N GLY A 127 -12.94 -5.94 -12.99
CA GLY A 127 -14.19 -5.37 -13.47
C GLY A 127 -14.55 -5.89 -14.84
N VAL A 128 -15.75 -5.52 -15.27
CA VAL A 128 -16.28 -5.83 -16.60
C VAL A 128 -16.72 -4.52 -17.21
N SER A 129 -16.29 -4.27 -18.45
CA SER A 129 -16.66 -3.02 -19.14
C SER A 129 -18.16 -2.90 -19.32
N GLU A 130 -18.72 -1.75 -18.99
CA GLU A 130 -20.11 -1.39 -19.24
C GLU A 130 -20.27 -0.48 -20.45
N HIS A 131 -19.18 -0.10 -21.08
CA HIS A 131 -19.16 0.82 -22.21
C HIS A 131 -19.20 0.06 -23.52
N TYR A 132 -20.13 0.44 -24.41
CA TYR A 132 -20.24 -0.14 -25.74
C TYR A 132 -19.48 0.73 -26.76
N TRP A 133 -18.54 0.11 -27.44
CA TRP A 133 -17.78 0.73 -28.53
C TRP A 133 -18.35 0.25 -29.86
N LYS A 134 -18.74 1.19 -30.68
CA LYS A 134 -19.20 0.89 -32.06
C LYS A 134 -18.01 0.64 -32.99
#